data_46be9731db953f87359a3477fb80cbc2
#
_entry.id   46be9731db953f87359a3477fb80cbc2
#
_cell.length_a   1.000
_cell.length_b   1.000
_cell.length_c   1.000
_cell.angle_alpha   90.00
_cell.angle_beta   90.00
_cell.angle_gamma   90.00
#
_symmetry.space_group_name_H-M   'P 1'
#
loop_
_entity.id
_entity.type
_entity.pdbx_description
1 polymer ?
#
loop_
_entity_poly.entity_id
_entity_poly.type
_entity_poly.pdbx_seq_one_letter_code
_entity_poly.pdbx_strand_id
1 'polypeptide(L)'
;MDWYEKWFGKEYILVYHHRNESEAKQQVDFLLNHISISKNAKILDLCCGNGRHSIALKKLGYDVLGVDLSSELLDIARSKASESNLDLKLYRCDMREIPYENEFDLVVQFFTSFGYFDTDAENQKVLFAISKALKENGQFMIDYMNPDYVMDNLVEKDEKQISAEISIIQERWIENSRINKKITMIKNGETLFYNESVRMYSLQEIKCMLNQAGLMLNKTYGNFDGSEYNKDSMRMILIGSKNP
;
A
#
# COMPACT_ATOMS: atom_id res chain seq x y z
N MET A 1 -4.92 14.89 -14.95
CA MET A 1 -4.16 14.54 -13.72
C MET A 1 -5.09 13.69 -12.89
N ASP A 2 -4.68 12.47 -12.66
CA ASP A 2 -5.50 11.47 -11.96
C ASP A 2 -5.65 11.80 -10.48
N TRP A 3 -6.65 11.22 -9.80
CA TRP A 3 -6.94 11.52 -8.41
C TRP A 3 -5.76 11.19 -7.49
N TYR A 4 -5.04 10.08 -7.74
CA TYR A 4 -3.90 9.64 -6.94
C TYR A 4 -2.67 10.52 -7.10
N GLU A 5 -2.51 11.22 -8.22
CA GLU A 5 -1.43 12.20 -8.42
C GLU A 5 -1.63 13.49 -7.59
N LYS A 6 -2.90 13.85 -7.32
CA LYS A 6 -3.26 15.05 -6.56
C LYS A 6 -3.36 14.80 -5.07
N TRP A 7 -3.74 13.58 -4.70
CA TRP A 7 -4.11 13.25 -3.33
C TRP A 7 -2.91 12.92 -2.44
N PHE A 8 -1.96 12.12 -2.94
CA PHE A 8 -0.84 11.65 -2.12
C PHE A 8 0.22 12.75 -1.90
N GLY A 9 -0.04 13.64 -0.96
CA GLY A 9 0.80 14.76 -0.55
C GLY A 9 0.76 15.00 0.96
N LYS A 10 1.06 16.21 1.39
CA LYS A 10 1.07 16.60 2.81
C LYS A 10 -0.31 16.46 3.46
N GLU A 11 -1.37 16.79 2.73
CA GLU A 11 -2.75 16.72 3.21
C GLU A 11 -3.18 15.27 3.47
N TYR A 12 -2.72 14.32 2.66
CA TYR A 12 -2.92 12.89 2.89
C TYR A 12 -2.42 12.47 4.27
N ILE A 13 -1.25 12.94 4.69
CA ILE A 13 -0.68 12.60 6.01
C ILE A 13 -1.55 13.13 7.14
N LEU A 14 -2.17 14.31 6.98
CA LEU A 14 -3.08 14.87 7.99
C LEU A 14 -4.33 14.00 8.15
N VAL A 15 -4.92 13.54 7.06
CA VAL A 15 -6.10 12.65 7.08
C VAL A 15 -5.77 11.31 7.74
N TYR A 16 -4.59 10.77 7.47
CA TYR A 16 -4.12 9.46 7.95
C TYR A 16 -3.05 9.55 9.06
N HIS A 17 -3.10 10.62 9.89
CA HIS A 17 -2.12 10.87 10.95
C HIS A 17 -2.04 9.76 12.02
N HIS A 18 -3.10 8.96 12.18
CA HIS A 18 -3.14 7.82 13.10
C HIS A 18 -2.20 6.67 12.67
N ARG A 19 -1.79 6.64 11.40
CA ARG A 19 -0.83 5.66 10.89
C ARG A 19 0.57 6.05 11.30
N ASN A 20 1.08 5.40 12.33
CA ASN A 20 2.34 5.75 12.98
C ASN A 20 3.44 4.67 12.80
N GLU A 21 4.60 4.91 13.36
CA GLU A 21 5.74 3.99 13.29
C GLU A 21 5.51 2.69 14.07
N SER A 22 4.71 2.71 15.14
CA SER A 22 4.37 1.52 15.91
C SER A 22 3.53 0.53 15.09
N GLU A 23 2.55 1.06 14.35
CA GLU A 23 1.75 0.26 13.43
C GLU A 23 2.62 -0.35 12.32
N ALA A 24 3.49 0.46 11.70
CA ALA A 24 4.39 -0.02 10.67
C ALA A 24 5.34 -1.11 11.19
N LYS A 25 5.83 -0.96 12.43
CA LYS A 25 6.64 -1.99 13.08
C LYS A 25 5.88 -3.30 13.25
N GLN A 26 4.64 -3.27 13.76
CA GLN A 26 3.81 -4.47 13.92
C GLN A 26 3.56 -5.18 12.57
N GLN A 27 3.32 -4.41 11.51
CA GLN A 27 3.10 -4.94 10.16
C GLN A 27 4.38 -5.57 9.59
N VAL A 28 5.55 -4.98 9.86
CA VAL A 28 6.85 -5.56 9.49
C VAL A 28 7.17 -6.80 10.33
N ASP A 29 6.88 -6.80 11.63
CA ASP A 29 7.05 -7.98 12.48
C ASP A 29 6.16 -9.15 11.98
N PHE A 30 4.90 -8.87 11.60
CA PHE A 30 4.04 -9.85 10.96
C PHE A 30 4.65 -10.38 9.65
N LEU A 31 5.10 -9.51 8.75
CA LEU A 31 5.75 -9.88 7.50
C LEU A 31 6.88 -10.89 7.73
N LEU A 32 7.82 -10.57 8.62
CA LEU A 32 9.00 -11.37 8.89
C LEU A 32 8.70 -12.69 9.64
N ASN A 33 7.57 -12.79 10.32
CA ASN A 33 7.11 -14.02 10.93
C ASN A 33 6.45 -14.98 9.93
N HIS A 34 6.01 -14.48 8.76
CA HIS A 34 5.26 -15.28 7.79
C HIS A 34 5.96 -15.43 6.44
N ILE A 35 7.04 -14.68 6.20
CA ILE A 35 7.88 -14.77 5.00
C ILE A 35 9.32 -15.05 5.43
N SER A 36 9.87 -16.16 4.91
CA SER A 36 11.25 -16.54 5.18
C SER A 36 12.17 -15.91 4.13
N ILE A 37 12.95 -14.90 4.53
CA ILE A 37 13.95 -14.26 3.68
C ILE A 37 15.30 -14.20 4.38
N SER A 38 16.38 -14.23 3.60
CA SER A 38 17.75 -14.06 4.08
C SER A 38 17.96 -12.66 4.68
N LYS A 39 18.90 -12.51 5.60
CA LYS A 39 19.29 -11.18 6.13
C LYS A 39 19.87 -10.25 5.06
N ASN A 40 20.38 -10.80 3.97
CA ASN A 40 20.92 -10.05 2.83
C ASN A 40 19.86 -9.87 1.72
N ALA A 41 18.59 -10.20 1.99
CA ALA A 41 17.53 -10.04 1.03
C ALA A 41 17.35 -8.59 0.59
N LYS A 42 17.15 -8.40 -0.70
CA LYS A 42 16.82 -7.11 -1.29
C LYS A 42 15.31 -6.98 -1.37
N ILE A 43 14.77 -5.95 -0.75
CA ILE A 43 13.33 -5.72 -0.60
C ILE A 43 12.93 -4.47 -1.39
N LEU A 44 11.88 -4.59 -2.21
CA LEU A 44 11.19 -3.47 -2.81
C LEU A 44 9.93 -3.15 -2.00
N ASP A 45 9.86 -1.94 -1.43
CA ASP A 45 8.64 -1.38 -0.83
C ASP A 45 7.93 -0.55 -1.90
N LEU A 46 6.91 -1.16 -2.51
CA LEU A 46 6.16 -0.58 -3.63
C LEU A 46 5.02 0.29 -3.11
N CYS A 47 4.97 1.56 -3.56
CA CYS A 47 4.10 2.61 -3.01
C CYS A 47 4.44 2.91 -1.54
N CYS A 48 5.73 3.13 -1.25
CA CYS A 48 6.27 3.28 0.10
C CYS A 48 5.77 4.54 0.85
N GLY A 49 5.18 5.49 0.15
CA GLY A 49 4.68 6.73 0.70
C GLY A 49 5.75 7.50 1.48
N ASN A 50 5.45 7.85 2.74
CA ASN A 50 6.38 8.55 3.63
C ASN A 50 7.42 7.62 4.30
N GLY A 51 7.62 6.41 3.79
CA GLY A 51 8.71 5.51 4.11
C GLY A 51 8.61 4.75 5.44
N ARG A 52 7.46 4.69 6.10
CA ARG A 52 7.32 4.06 7.43
C ARG A 52 7.81 2.61 7.46
N HIS A 53 7.37 1.79 6.51
CA HIS A 53 7.73 0.37 6.40
C HIS A 53 9.17 0.21 5.90
N SER A 54 9.56 0.99 4.89
CA SER A 54 10.94 1.01 4.38
C SER A 54 11.95 1.32 5.50
N ILE A 55 11.67 2.33 6.34
CA ILE A 55 12.51 2.70 7.50
C ILE A 55 12.53 1.58 8.55
N ALA A 56 11.38 0.96 8.84
CA ALA A 56 11.31 -0.15 9.79
C ALA A 56 12.12 -1.35 9.33
N LEU A 57 12.03 -1.75 8.06
CA LEU A 57 12.82 -2.83 7.45
C LEU A 57 14.30 -2.47 7.42
N LYS A 58 14.66 -1.23 7.09
CA LYS A 58 16.06 -0.76 7.06
C LYS A 58 16.69 -0.76 8.45
N LYS A 59 15.97 -0.37 9.51
CA LYS A 59 16.41 -0.47 10.91
C LYS A 59 16.72 -1.92 11.32
N LEU A 60 16.10 -2.91 10.69
CA LEU A 60 16.39 -4.33 10.90
C LEU A 60 17.56 -4.87 10.05
N GLY A 61 18.18 -4.00 9.24
CA GLY A 61 19.39 -4.30 8.47
C GLY A 61 19.16 -4.85 7.06
N TYR A 62 17.92 -4.84 6.55
CA TYR A 62 17.64 -5.26 5.17
C TYR A 62 18.12 -4.22 4.14
N ASP A 63 18.43 -4.68 2.92
CA ASP A 63 18.64 -3.78 1.77
C ASP A 63 17.28 -3.42 1.17
N VAL A 64 16.83 -2.19 1.43
CA VAL A 64 15.49 -1.72 1.06
C VAL A 64 15.56 -0.62 0.04
N LEU A 65 14.76 -0.78 -1.02
CA LEU A 65 14.45 0.25 -1.99
C LEU A 65 12.97 0.61 -1.85
N GLY A 66 12.65 1.88 -1.62
CA GLY A 66 11.29 2.39 -1.66
C GLY A 66 10.98 3.10 -2.99
N VAL A 67 9.83 2.82 -3.56
CA VAL A 67 9.32 3.56 -4.72
C VAL A 67 7.92 4.09 -4.46
N ASP A 68 7.66 5.32 -4.90
CA ASP A 68 6.35 5.96 -4.84
C ASP A 68 6.20 6.96 -5.99
N LEU A 69 4.98 7.28 -6.37
CA LEU A 69 4.73 8.29 -7.39
C LEU A 69 4.84 9.72 -6.85
N SER A 70 4.55 9.91 -5.56
CA SER A 70 4.54 11.21 -4.90
C SER A 70 5.93 11.67 -4.50
N SER A 71 6.43 12.73 -5.15
CA SER A 71 7.68 13.37 -4.75
C SER A 71 7.61 13.95 -3.33
N GLU A 72 6.46 14.50 -2.93
CA GLU A 72 6.29 15.07 -1.58
C GLU A 72 6.40 14.01 -0.48
N LEU A 73 5.78 12.83 -0.68
CA LEU A 73 5.89 11.75 0.30
C LEU A 73 7.30 11.19 0.35
N LEU A 74 7.97 11.08 -0.80
CA LEU A 74 9.38 10.65 -0.87
C LEU A 74 10.33 11.63 -0.19
N ASP A 75 10.08 12.94 -0.29
CA ASP A 75 10.90 13.95 0.42
C ASP A 75 10.72 13.82 1.94
N ILE A 76 9.51 13.57 2.42
CA ILE A 76 9.26 13.28 3.83
C ILE A 76 9.96 11.98 4.26
N ALA A 77 9.92 10.93 3.42
CA ALA A 77 10.62 9.67 3.69
C ALA A 77 12.14 9.86 3.79
N ARG A 78 12.74 10.70 2.91
CA ARG A 78 14.17 11.05 2.95
C ARG A 78 14.54 11.77 4.24
N SER A 79 13.72 12.76 4.67
CA SER A 79 13.94 13.48 5.91
C SER A 79 13.94 12.53 7.12
N LYS A 80 12.92 11.69 7.25
CA LYS A 80 12.80 10.71 8.34
C LYS A 80 13.93 9.68 8.35
N ALA A 81 14.36 9.20 7.19
CA ALA A 81 15.50 8.28 7.07
C ALA A 81 16.78 8.96 7.52
N SER A 82 17.02 10.22 7.12
CA SER A 82 18.18 11.02 7.55
C SER A 82 18.19 11.27 9.05
N GLU A 83 17.06 11.64 9.65
CA GLU A 83 16.89 11.81 11.10
C GLU A 83 17.23 10.53 11.89
N SER A 84 17.00 9.37 11.26
CA SER A 84 17.33 8.04 11.80
C SER A 84 18.74 7.57 11.43
N ASN A 85 19.58 8.37 10.75
CA ASN A 85 20.89 8.03 10.20
C ASN A 85 20.85 6.77 9.30
N LEU A 86 19.80 6.62 8.48
CA LEU A 86 19.64 5.50 7.58
C LEU A 86 19.88 5.95 6.12
N ASP A 87 20.74 5.20 5.42
CA ASP A 87 20.88 5.31 3.96
C ASP A 87 19.77 4.50 3.30
N LEU A 88 18.63 5.17 3.04
CA LEU A 88 17.44 4.59 2.39
C LEU A 88 17.36 5.06 0.95
N LYS A 89 17.41 4.11 0.03
CA LYS A 89 17.23 4.38 -1.41
C LYS A 89 15.75 4.61 -1.72
N LEU A 90 15.42 5.75 -2.32
CA LEU A 90 14.06 6.15 -2.65
C LEU A 90 13.98 6.71 -4.06
N TYR A 91 13.10 6.16 -4.90
CA TYR A 91 12.91 6.58 -6.28
C TYR A 91 11.46 6.90 -6.58
N ARG A 92 11.26 7.95 -7.40
CA ARG A 92 9.94 8.27 -7.92
C ARG A 92 9.64 7.41 -9.14
N CYS A 93 8.57 6.60 -9.06
CA CYS A 93 8.18 5.71 -10.14
C CYS A 93 6.69 5.38 -10.08
N ASP A 94 6.07 5.19 -11.25
CA ASP A 94 4.74 4.60 -11.34
C ASP A 94 4.85 3.08 -11.08
N MET A 95 3.98 2.55 -10.23
CA MET A 95 3.98 1.12 -9.87
C MET A 95 3.70 0.18 -11.06
N ARG A 96 3.18 0.69 -12.19
CA ARG A 96 2.96 -0.07 -13.42
C ARG A 96 4.24 -0.24 -14.25
N GLU A 97 5.26 0.60 -14.02
CA GLU A 97 6.43 0.76 -14.89
C GLU A 97 7.74 0.74 -14.09
N ILE A 98 7.82 -0.02 -13.00
CA ILE A 98 9.06 -0.13 -12.22
C ILE A 98 10.18 -0.72 -13.08
N PRO A 99 11.37 -0.06 -13.15
CA PRO A 99 12.40 -0.39 -14.14
C PRO A 99 13.35 -1.50 -13.64
N TYR A 100 12.82 -2.48 -12.91
CA TYR A 100 13.61 -3.56 -12.31
C TYR A 100 13.23 -4.92 -12.86
N GLU A 101 14.21 -5.82 -12.99
CA GLU A 101 14.02 -7.16 -13.50
C GLU A 101 14.91 -8.15 -12.74
N ASN A 102 14.30 -9.20 -12.17
CA ASN A 102 14.98 -10.27 -11.41
C ASN A 102 15.94 -9.71 -10.33
N GLU A 103 15.51 -8.70 -9.59
CA GLU A 103 16.40 -7.96 -8.69
C GLU A 103 16.05 -8.14 -7.21
N PHE A 104 14.78 -8.38 -6.88
CA PHE A 104 14.31 -8.41 -5.50
C PHE A 104 13.98 -9.83 -5.03
N ASP A 105 14.36 -10.10 -3.78
CA ASP A 105 13.99 -11.34 -3.07
C ASP A 105 12.55 -11.23 -2.52
N LEU A 106 12.12 -10.00 -2.24
CA LEU A 106 10.78 -9.70 -1.73
C LEU A 106 10.27 -8.37 -2.30
N VAL A 107 9.00 -8.35 -2.73
CA VAL A 107 8.25 -7.13 -3.00
C VAL A 107 7.12 -7.02 -1.99
N VAL A 108 7.01 -5.88 -1.32
CA VAL A 108 5.93 -5.59 -0.39
C VAL A 108 5.11 -4.40 -0.86
N GLN A 109 3.80 -4.48 -0.67
CA GLN A 109 2.87 -3.40 -0.94
C GLN A 109 1.89 -3.31 0.23
N PHE A 110 2.04 -2.30 1.05
CA PHE A 110 1.21 -2.08 2.22
C PHE A 110 0.05 -1.15 1.92
N PHE A 111 -1.01 -1.28 2.67
CA PHE A 111 -2.05 -0.29 2.85
C PHE A 111 -2.94 -0.03 1.63
N THR A 112 -3.38 -1.08 0.95
CA THR A 112 -4.31 -0.98 -0.18
C THR A 112 -3.81 -0.04 -1.28
N SER A 113 -2.56 -0.19 -1.68
CA SER A 113 -1.97 0.57 -2.79
C SER A 113 -2.22 -0.10 -4.15
N PHE A 114 -3.21 -0.97 -4.26
CA PHE A 114 -3.63 -1.69 -5.46
C PHE A 114 -5.09 -1.37 -5.81
N GLY A 115 -5.46 -1.41 -7.10
CA GLY A 115 -6.82 -1.14 -7.55
C GLY A 115 -7.13 0.34 -7.85
N TYR A 116 -6.11 1.20 -7.99
CA TYR A 116 -6.28 2.64 -8.21
C TYR A 116 -6.71 3.00 -9.62
N PHE A 117 -6.30 2.22 -10.61
CA PHE A 117 -6.51 2.55 -12.02
C PHE A 117 -7.93 2.23 -12.47
N ASP A 118 -8.39 2.95 -13.51
CA ASP A 118 -9.78 2.88 -13.98
C ASP A 118 -10.13 1.52 -14.59
N THR A 119 -9.15 0.84 -15.20
CA THR A 119 -9.36 -0.45 -15.85
C THR A 119 -8.62 -1.59 -15.15
N ASP A 120 -9.20 -2.79 -15.21
CA ASP A 120 -8.55 -4.00 -14.69
C ASP A 120 -7.24 -4.30 -15.43
N ALA A 121 -7.15 -3.95 -16.73
CA ALA A 121 -5.92 -4.09 -17.50
C ALA A 121 -4.77 -3.22 -16.97
N GLU A 122 -5.06 -1.99 -16.53
CA GLU A 122 -4.05 -1.12 -15.92
C GLU A 122 -3.65 -1.63 -14.52
N ASN A 123 -4.60 -2.12 -13.74
CA ASN A 123 -4.29 -2.75 -12.45
C ASN A 123 -3.48 -4.04 -12.64
N GLN A 124 -3.75 -4.82 -13.69
CA GLN A 124 -2.97 -6.02 -14.02
C GLN A 124 -1.50 -5.73 -14.32
N LYS A 125 -1.17 -4.57 -14.93
CA LYS A 125 0.22 -4.16 -15.19
C LYS A 125 1.06 -4.09 -13.91
N VAL A 126 0.45 -3.72 -12.78
CA VAL A 126 1.14 -3.67 -11.48
C VAL A 126 1.64 -5.07 -11.09
N LEU A 127 0.82 -6.10 -11.25
CA LEU A 127 1.21 -7.47 -10.92
C LEU A 127 2.26 -8.01 -11.88
N PHE A 128 2.20 -7.66 -13.17
CA PHE A 128 3.28 -7.97 -14.12
C PHE A 128 4.59 -7.28 -13.73
N ALA A 129 4.53 -6.01 -13.29
CA ALA A 129 5.71 -5.28 -12.84
C ALA A 129 6.32 -5.89 -11.57
N ILE A 130 5.48 -6.31 -10.59
CA ILE A 130 5.92 -7.05 -9.41
C ILE A 130 6.60 -8.37 -9.82
N SER A 131 5.96 -9.17 -10.68
CA SER A 131 6.52 -10.42 -11.16
C SER A 131 7.86 -10.24 -11.88
N LYS A 132 7.96 -9.21 -12.73
CA LYS A 132 9.20 -8.89 -13.45
C LYS A 132 10.33 -8.50 -12.48
N ALA A 133 10.03 -7.71 -11.45
CA ALA A 133 11.00 -7.23 -10.48
C ALA A 133 11.52 -8.34 -9.54
N LEU A 134 10.70 -9.34 -9.25
CA LEU A 134 11.06 -10.47 -8.42
C LEU A 134 12.07 -11.40 -9.10
N LYS A 135 13.05 -11.86 -8.33
CA LYS A 135 13.91 -13.00 -8.68
C LYS A 135 13.08 -14.27 -8.84
N GLU A 136 13.67 -15.31 -9.43
CA GLU A 136 13.11 -16.67 -9.37
C GLU A 136 12.90 -17.08 -7.90
N ASN A 137 11.73 -17.63 -7.59
CA ASN A 137 11.29 -17.95 -6.22
C ASN A 137 11.22 -16.75 -5.26
N GLY A 138 11.35 -15.52 -5.77
CA GLY A 138 11.13 -14.31 -5.00
C GLY A 138 9.70 -14.24 -4.48
N GLN A 139 9.51 -13.64 -3.31
CA GLN A 139 8.24 -13.62 -2.60
C GLN A 139 7.58 -12.24 -2.69
N PHE A 140 6.27 -12.19 -2.48
CA PHE A 140 5.55 -10.94 -2.38
C PHE A 140 4.58 -10.93 -1.19
N MET A 141 4.29 -9.75 -0.69
CA MET A 141 3.15 -9.49 0.18
C MET A 141 2.36 -8.28 -0.35
N ILE A 142 1.06 -8.45 -0.51
CA ILE A 142 0.13 -7.36 -0.86
C ILE A 142 -0.91 -7.27 0.24
N ASP A 143 -0.97 -6.13 0.91
CA ASP A 143 -2.00 -5.81 1.90
C ASP A 143 -3.13 -5.03 1.22
N TYR A 144 -4.29 -5.65 1.14
CA TYR A 144 -5.46 -5.13 0.45
C TYR A 144 -6.69 -5.07 1.36
N MET A 145 -7.67 -4.27 0.98
CA MET A 145 -8.96 -4.26 1.67
C MET A 145 -9.71 -5.58 1.41
N ASN A 146 -10.52 -6.02 2.38
CA ASN A 146 -11.50 -7.06 2.14
C ASN A 146 -12.81 -6.41 1.64
N PRO A 147 -13.26 -6.67 0.40
CA PRO A 147 -14.46 -6.03 -0.13
C PRO A 147 -15.73 -6.38 0.65
N ASP A 148 -15.87 -7.61 1.15
CA ASP A 148 -17.03 -8.03 1.95
C ASP A 148 -17.11 -7.21 3.25
N TYR A 149 -15.99 -7.08 3.96
CA TYR A 149 -15.92 -6.27 5.16
C TYR A 149 -16.23 -4.79 4.89
N VAL A 150 -15.72 -4.24 3.78
CA VAL A 150 -15.99 -2.85 3.39
C VAL A 150 -17.47 -2.64 3.11
N MET A 151 -18.15 -3.56 2.41
CA MET A 151 -19.58 -3.48 2.14
C MET A 151 -20.42 -3.53 3.41
N ASP A 152 -20.09 -4.44 4.33
CA ASP A 152 -20.86 -4.65 5.55
C ASP A 152 -20.63 -3.57 6.61
N ASN A 153 -19.50 -2.84 6.54
CA ASN A 153 -19.09 -1.86 7.55
C ASN A 153 -18.89 -0.44 6.98
N LEU A 154 -19.53 -0.13 5.85
CA LEU A 154 -19.36 1.18 5.22
C LEU A 154 -19.91 2.30 6.10
N VAL A 155 -19.04 3.23 6.49
CA VAL A 155 -19.44 4.49 7.11
C VAL A 155 -19.54 5.54 6.02
N GLU A 156 -20.76 5.86 5.60
CA GLU A 156 -21.02 6.76 4.47
C GLU A 156 -20.49 8.18 4.71
N LYS A 157 -20.58 8.67 5.93
CA LYS A 157 -20.07 10.01 6.28
C LYS A 157 -19.45 10.01 7.66
N ASP A 158 -18.29 10.66 7.79
CA ASP A 158 -17.69 11.02 9.06
C ASP A 158 -17.03 12.39 9.01
N GLU A 159 -16.92 13.01 10.17
CA GLU A 159 -16.28 14.32 10.36
C GLU A 159 -15.24 14.22 11.47
N LYS A 160 -14.08 14.85 11.25
CA LYS A 160 -12.98 14.86 12.22
C LYS A 160 -12.41 16.25 12.36
N GLN A 161 -12.25 16.70 13.60
CA GLN A 161 -11.46 17.89 13.92
C GLN A 161 -10.02 17.43 14.21
N ILE A 162 -9.07 17.87 13.41
CA ILE A 162 -7.64 17.54 13.56
C ILE A 162 -6.96 18.58 14.47
N SER A 163 -7.28 19.86 14.27
CA SER A 163 -6.83 20.98 15.10
C SER A 163 -7.87 22.09 15.09
N ALA A 164 -7.64 23.18 15.80
CA ALA A 164 -8.52 24.37 15.76
C ALA A 164 -8.71 24.93 14.35
N GLU A 165 -7.75 24.71 13.46
CA GLU A 165 -7.70 25.28 12.11
C GLU A 165 -7.97 24.24 11.01
N ILE A 166 -8.07 22.94 11.34
CA ILE A 166 -8.19 21.86 10.35
C ILE A 166 -9.34 20.94 10.73
N SER A 167 -10.36 20.90 9.88
CA SER A 167 -11.43 19.92 9.93
C SER A 167 -11.54 19.14 8.61
N ILE A 168 -12.01 17.91 8.69
CA ILE A 168 -12.09 16.98 7.58
C ILE A 168 -13.46 16.33 7.57
N ILE A 169 -14.15 16.40 6.43
CA ILE A 169 -15.39 15.69 6.16
C ILE A 169 -15.06 14.63 5.11
N GLN A 170 -15.44 13.39 5.37
CA GLN A 170 -15.26 12.28 4.45
C GLN A 170 -16.62 11.68 4.10
N GLU A 171 -16.92 11.59 2.80
CA GLU A 171 -18.13 10.96 2.26
C GLU A 171 -17.71 9.75 1.44
N ARG A 172 -18.32 8.58 1.67
CA ARG A 172 -17.98 7.31 1.01
C ARG A 172 -19.21 6.69 0.40
N TRP A 173 -19.01 6.05 -0.77
CA TRP A 173 -20.03 5.26 -1.43
C TRP A 173 -19.39 4.17 -2.28
N ILE A 174 -20.17 3.14 -2.57
CA ILE A 174 -19.75 2.05 -3.45
C ILE A 174 -20.51 2.19 -4.76
N GLU A 175 -19.78 2.22 -5.86
CA GLU A 175 -20.34 2.31 -7.21
C GLU A 175 -19.40 1.62 -8.20
N ASN A 176 -19.98 0.86 -9.15
CA ASN A 176 -19.22 0.15 -10.19
C ASN A 176 -18.08 -0.73 -9.61
N SER A 177 -18.35 -1.45 -8.53
CA SER A 177 -17.37 -2.27 -7.80
C SER A 177 -16.15 -1.49 -7.32
N ARG A 178 -16.31 -0.20 -7.02
CA ARG A 178 -15.27 0.66 -6.46
C ARG A 178 -15.77 1.27 -5.16
N ILE A 179 -14.92 1.31 -4.15
CA ILE A 179 -15.11 2.20 -3.00
C ILE A 179 -14.59 3.57 -3.36
N ASN A 180 -15.46 4.53 -3.28
CA ASN A 180 -15.17 5.93 -3.58
C ASN A 180 -15.19 6.73 -2.28
N LYS A 181 -14.32 7.72 -2.17
CA LYS A 181 -14.29 8.65 -1.05
C LYS A 181 -14.07 10.07 -1.56
N LYS A 182 -14.93 10.98 -1.14
CA LYS A 182 -14.72 12.42 -1.26
C LYS A 182 -14.23 12.95 0.07
N ILE A 183 -13.17 13.73 0.06
CA ILE A 183 -12.57 14.34 1.24
C ILE A 183 -12.67 15.84 1.06
N THR A 184 -13.38 16.50 1.97
CA THR A 184 -13.44 17.95 2.08
C THR A 184 -12.62 18.35 3.29
N MET A 185 -11.50 19.03 3.07
CA MET A 185 -10.65 19.56 4.13
C MET A 185 -10.81 21.07 4.23
N ILE A 186 -11.15 21.56 5.41
CA ILE A 186 -11.14 22.99 5.72
C ILE A 186 -9.86 23.24 6.50
N LYS A 187 -8.96 24.07 5.95
CA LYS A 187 -7.63 24.36 6.50
C LYS A 187 -7.37 25.86 6.44
N ASN A 188 -7.22 26.51 7.60
CA ASN A 188 -7.03 27.96 7.71
C ASN A 188 -8.09 28.79 6.96
N GLY A 189 -9.35 28.33 6.96
CA GLY A 189 -10.45 28.99 6.26
C GLY A 189 -10.54 28.66 4.74
N GLU A 190 -9.59 27.97 4.17
CA GLU A 190 -9.64 27.48 2.80
C GLU A 190 -10.26 26.09 2.73
N THR A 191 -11.02 25.82 1.67
CA THR A 191 -11.63 24.50 1.44
C THR A 191 -10.91 23.78 0.30
N LEU A 192 -10.37 22.60 0.59
CA LEU A 192 -9.68 21.74 -0.35
C LEU A 192 -10.52 20.46 -0.59
N PHE A 193 -10.52 19.96 -1.83
CA PHE A 193 -11.26 18.76 -2.20
C PHE A 193 -10.34 17.72 -2.78
N TYR A 194 -10.45 16.49 -2.27
CA TYR A 194 -9.74 15.32 -2.76
C TYR A 194 -10.70 14.15 -2.95
N ASN A 195 -10.30 13.22 -3.80
CA ASN A 195 -11.05 12.00 -4.04
C ASN A 195 -10.12 10.79 -3.91
N GLU A 196 -10.69 9.67 -3.48
CA GLU A 196 -10.11 8.34 -3.60
C GLU A 196 -11.11 7.45 -4.33
N SER A 197 -10.62 6.58 -5.19
CA SER A 197 -11.43 5.58 -5.87
C SER A 197 -10.62 4.30 -6.05
N VAL A 198 -11.02 3.24 -5.37
CA VAL A 198 -10.28 1.97 -5.38
C VAL A 198 -11.20 0.84 -5.83
N ARG A 199 -10.80 0.09 -6.84
CA ARG A 199 -11.50 -1.10 -7.32
C ARG A 199 -11.53 -2.15 -6.20
N MET A 200 -12.69 -2.69 -5.91
CA MET A 200 -12.90 -3.71 -4.88
C MET A 200 -12.80 -5.10 -5.53
N TYR A 201 -11.61 -5.68 -5.51
CA TYR A 201 -11.40 -7.04 -6.02
C TYR A 201 -11.70 -8.09 -4.97
N SER A 202 -12.47 -9.10 -5.33
CA SER A 202 -12.60 -10.32 -4.53
C SER A 202 -11.29 -11.11 -4.51
N LEU A 203 -11.12 -11.99 -3.53
CA LEU A 203 -9.97 -12.91 -3.46
C LEU A 203 -9.83 -13.75 -4.73
N GLN A 204 -10.95 -14.17 -5.34
CA GLN A 204 -10.93 -14.98 -6.54
C GLN A 204 -10.45 -14.18 -7.76
N GLU A 205 -10.88 -12.92 -7.92
CA GLU A 205 -10.38 -12.04 -8.98
C GLU A 205 -8.88 -11.81 -8.83
N ILE A 206 -8.40 -11.48 -7.61
CA ILE A 206 -6.96 -11.28 -7.37
C ILE A 206 -6.17 -12.57 -7.65
N LYS A 207 -6.66 -13.75 -7.26
CA LYS A 207 -6.01 -15.03 -7.61
C LYS A 207 -5.85 -15.22 -9.11
N CYS A 208 -6.88 -14.91 -9.89
CA CYS A 208 -6.80 -14.96 -11.35
C CYS A 208 -5.75 -13.99 -11.89
N MET A 209 -5.74 -12.75 -11.40
CA MET A 209 -4.78 -11.72 -11.81
C MET A 209 -3.34 -12.09 -11.45
N LEU A 210 -3.10 -12.63 -10.26
CA LEU A 210 -1.80 -13.12 -9.82
C LEU A 210 -1.30 -14.25 -10.75
N ASN A 211 -2.14 -15.23 -11.01
CA ASN A 211 -1.80 -16.36 -11.90
C ASN A 211 -1.44 -15.88 -13.32
N GLN A 212 -2.16 -14.91 -13.87
CA GLN A 212 -1.84 -14.29 -15.16
C GLN A 212 -0.48 -13.62 -15.16
N ALA A 213 -0.05 -13.09 -14.02
CA ALA A 213 1.27 -12.47 -13.85
C ALA A 213 2.39 -13.47 -13.52
N GLY A 214 2.12 -14.79 -13.48
CA GLY A 214 3.10 -15.79 -13.08
C GLY A 214 3.42 -15.76 -11.58
N LEU A 215 2.48 -15.23 -10.77
CA LEU A 215 2.58 -15.19 -9.33
C LEU A 215 1.64 -16.22 -8.69
N MET A 216 2.14 -17.00 -7.75
CA MET A 216 1.38 -18.00 -7.02
C MET A 216 1.01 -17.48 -5.64
N LEU A 217 -0.29 -17.48 -5.31
CA LEU A 217 -0.76 -17.14 -3.97
C LEU A 217 -0.59 -18.36 -3.06
N ASN A 218 0.24 -18.23 -2.02
CA ASN A 218 0.54 -19.32 -1.09
C ASN A 218 -0.39 -19.25 0.14
N LYS A 219 -0.66 -18.06 0.67
CA LYS A 219 -1.47 -17.89 1.87
C LYS A 219 -2.19 -16.53 1.87
N THR A 220 -3.34 -16.50 2.57
CA THR A 220 -4.12 -15.27 2.78
C THR A 220 -4.44 -15.13 4.25
N TYR A 221 -4.19 -13.95 4.82
CA TYR A 221 -4.51 -13.62 6.21
C TYR A 221 -5.57 -12.53 6.28
N GLY A 222 -6.35 -12.56 7.35
CA GLY A 222 -7.43 -11.60 7.59
C GLY A 222 -6.99 -10.29 8.24
N ASN A 223 -5.88 -10.33 8.94
CA ASN A 223 -5.30 -9.15 9.61
C ASN A 223 -3.82 -9.39 9.95
N PHE A 224 -3.12 -8.36 10.40
CA PHE A 224 -1.71 -8.39 10.85
C PHE A 224 -1.48 -9.07 12.22
N ASP A 225 -2.51 -9.68 12.81
CA ASP A 225 -2.41 -10.58 13.97
C ASP A 225 -2.20 -12.06 13.58
N GLY A 226 -2.21 -12.36 12.27
CA GLY A 226 -2.06 -13.71 11.74
C GLY A 226 -3.35 -14.52 11.64
N SER A 227 -4.51 -13.92 11.94
CA SER A 227 -5.82 -14.56 11.77
C SER A 227 -6.06 -14.98 10.31
N GLU A 228 -6.74 -16.12 10.13
CA GLU A 228 -7.10 -16.61 8.80
C GLU A 228 -8.11 -15.67 8.13
N TYR A 229 -7.95 -15.52 6.81
CA TYR A 229 -8.86 -14.73 6.00
C TYR A 229 -10.25 -15.38 5.92
N ASN A 230 -11.28 -14.60 6.18
CA ASN A 230 -12.68 -14.92 5.93
C ASN A 230 -13.45 -13.65 5.53
N LYS A 231 -14.75 -13.78 5.25
CA LYS A 231 -15.60 -12.65 4.81
C LYS A 231 -15.66 -11.48 5.82
N ASP A 232 -15.53 -11.77 7.12
CA ASP A 232 -15.61 -10.79 8.20
C ASP A 232 -14.24 -10.17 8.54
N SER A 233 -13.16 -10.62 7.87
CA SER A 233 -11.81 -10.11 8.08
C SER A 233 -11.69 -8.67 7.62
N MET A 234 -11.03 -7.81 8.40
CA MET A 234 -10.83 -6.40 8.07
C MET A 234 -9.94 -6.22 6.82
N ARG A 235 -8.96 -7.12 6.65
CA ARG A 235 -7.97 -7.05 5.57
C ARG A 235 -7.96 -8.33 4.74
N MET A 236 -7.32 -8.24 3.59
CA MET A 236 -6.92 -9.37 2.74
C MET A 236 -5.42 -9.23 2.50
N ILE A 237 -4.62 -9.93 3.32
CA ILE A 237 -3.16 -9.90 3.22
C ILE A 237 -2.72 -11.13 2.44
N LEU A 238 -2.21 -10.90 1.25
CA LEU A 238 -1.85 -11.91 0.27
C LEU A 238 -0.34 -12.14 0.33
N ILE A 239 0.08 -13.37 0.60
CA ILE A 239 1.48 -13.79 0.58
C ILE A 239 1.66 -14.88 -0.48
N GLY A 240 2.65 -14.70 -1.32
CA GLY A 240 2.92 -15.62 -2.40
C GLY A 240 4.34 -15.51 -2.93
N SER A 241 4.58 -16.18 -4.06
CA SER A 241 5.88 -16.26 -4.71
C SER A 241 5.75 -16.19 -6.24
N LYS A 242 6.83 -15.79 -6.91
CA LYS A 242 6.94 -15.92 -8.35
C LYS A 242 7.08 -17.42 -8.69
N ASN A 243 6.35 -17.85 -9.71
CA ASN A 243 6.52 -19.20 -10.25
C ASN A 243 7.95 -19.37 -10.81
N PRO A 244 8.52 -20.57 -10.69
CA PRO A 244 9.81 -20.90 -11.30
C PRO A 244 9.81 -20.70 -12.80
#